data_f65ab00d30dda6d08366fed2d05a016c
#
_entry.id   f65ab00d30dda6d08366fed2d05a016c
#
_cell.length_a   1.000
_cell.length_b   1.000
_cell.length_c   1.000
_cell.angle_alpha   90.00
_cell.angle_beta   90.00
_cell.angle_gamma   90.00
#
_symmetry.space_group_name_H-M   'P 1'
#
loop_
_entity.id
_entity.type
_entity.pdbx_description
1 polymer ?
#
loop_
_entity_poly.entity_id
_entity_poly.type
_entity_poly.pdbx_seq_one_letter_code
_entity_poly.pdbx_strand_id
1 'polypeptide(L)'
;MRKITHYILYILIAFAALLNIQCSGNGKEKTPLPELVHAESVMFDHPDSALHILEDMPMPSARWDKENHALWCLLVTQAQVKLIMKISSDSLVRIAYDYYKPTDNARRKAMAALYMGDINYDLGNIEEAMQYYLEGKTEMEKTDDYKTGYLIMSSLGKLYLYRDFERYAFEACSKAYDYAVEDSNKRYQMVSLQYLARCYCLLDKLPAAIETYQKCMEIALELGLENDEYYYGVQHETALVYTNSCEYEKSLSILRPFPVKYRSNSLIGKNLFSLGKLDSAFYYLNKALNTDNVYTKESVYRYLYRLCDNSKYRQYLKTYCDSLLYYNDSIIALDKGKEIIAYKEKYDHQKLITEQQR
;
A
#
# COMPACT_ATOMS: atom_id res chain seq x y z
N MET A 1 -14.14 10.49 74.62
CA MET A 1 -13.19 10.53 73.52
C MET A 1 -13.35 9.37 72.52
N ARG A 2 -13.57 8.12 72.91
CA ARG A 2 -13.72 6.97 71.98
C ARG A 2 -14.89 7.06 70.96
N LYS A 3 -15.98 7.71 71.26
CA LYS A 3 -17.11 7.84 70.33
C LYS A 3 -16.90 8.87 69.24
N ILE A 4 -16.10 9.90 69.45
CA ILE A 4 -15.82 10.96 68.48
C ILE A 4 -14.83 10.44 67.44
N THR A 5 -13.87 9.59 67.82
CA THR A 5 -12.92 8.97 66.87
C THR A 5 -13.59 8.01 65.89
N HIS A 6 -14.64 7.30 66.29
CA HIS A 6 -15.42 6.46 65.40
C HIS A 6 -16.25 7.25 64.37
N TYR A 7 -16.85 8.37 64.79
CA TYR A 7 -17.57 9.25 63.84
C TYR A 7 -16.65 9.89 62.81
N ILE A 8 -15.45 10.30 63.20
CA ILE A 8 -14.47 10.85 62.27
C ILE A 8 -13.99 9.77 61.30
N LEU A 9 -13.79 8.52 61.77
CA LEU A 9 -13.43 7.41 60.93
C LEU A 9 -14.51 7.04 59.90
N TYR A 10 -15.80 7.06 60.31
CA TYR A 10 -16.93 6.82 59.39
C TYR A 10 -17.07 7.94 58.34
N ILE A 11 -16.83 9.21 58.70
CA ILE A 11 -16.83 10.34 57.78
C ILE A 11 -15.68 10.21 56.79
N LEU A 12 -14.47 9.82 57.20
CA LEU A 12 -13.34 9.59 56.34
C LEU A 12 -13.54 8.40 55.37
N ILE A 13 -14.17 7.32 55.85
CA ILE A 13 -14.52 6.17 55.00
C ILE A 13 -15.62 6.54 53.99
N ALA A 14 -16.64 7.31 54.42
CA ALA A 14 -17.67 7.80 53.50
C ALA A 14 -17.10 8.79 52.45
N PHE A 15 -16.15 9.63 52.83
CA PHE A 15 -15.49 10.55 51.92
C PHE A 15 -14.55 9.83 50.96
N ALA A 16 -13.84 8.78 51.41
CA ALA A 16 -13.04 7.90 50.53
C ALA A 16 -13.91 7.07 49.57
N ALA A 17 -15.11 6.63 50.02
CA ALA A 17 -16.08 5.95 49.16
C ALA A 17 -16.67 6.91 48.09
N LEU A 18 -16.92 8.17 48.44
CA LEU A 18 -17.38 9.19 47.50
C LEU A 18 -16.29 9.57 46.47
N LEU A 19 -15.01 9.54 46.84
CA LEU A 19 -13.90 9.76 45.92
C LEU A 19 -13.67 8.59 44.94
N ASN A 20 -13.99 7.36 45.33
CA ASN A 20 -13.94 6.20 44.47
C ASN A 20 -15.12 6.08 43.48
N ILE A 21 -16.23 6.79 43.71
CA ILE A 21 -17.38 6.82 42.80
C ILE A 21 -17.13 7.77 41.61
N GLN A 22 -16.14 8.67 41.68
CA GLN A 22 -15.78 9.57 40.58
C GLN A 22 -14.76 8.99 39.58
N CYS A 23 -14.23 7.77 39.78
CA CYS A 23 -13.26 7.13 38.90
C CYS A 23 -13.79 5.93 38.09
N SER A 24 -15.10 5.59 38.18
CA SER A 24 -15.71 4.65 37.24
C SER A 24 -16.73 5.39 36.35
N GLY A 25 -16.25 6.38 35.64
CA GLY A 25 -16.96 6.91 34.52
C GLY A 25 -16.84 5.89 33.38
N ASN A 26 -17.77 4.93 33.27
CA ASN A 26 -18.18 4.40 32.01
C ASN A 26 -18.61 5.60 31.17
N GLY A 27 -17.67 6.20 30.44
CA GLY A 27 -17.99 7.20 29.44
C GLY A 27 -18.85 6.50 28.40
N LYS A 28 -20.18 6.69 28.48
CA LYS A 28 -21.04 6.38 27.34
C LYS A 28 -20.41 7.13 26.19
N GLU A 29 -19.98 6.41 25.14
CA GLU A 29 -19.54 7.02 23.87
C GLU A 29 -20.60 8.07 23.52
N LYS A 30 -20.17 9.31 23.38
CA LYS A 30 -21.06 10.36 22.92
C LYS A 30 -21.48 10.03 21.49
N THR A 31 -22.77 10.23 21.21
CA THR A 31 -23.25 10.09 19.83
C THR A 31 -22.48 11.09 18.94
N PRO A 32 -21.81 10.64 17.87
CA PRO A 32 -21.12 11.55 16.98
C PRO A 32 -22.05 12.62 16.39
N LEU A 33 -21.50 13.79 16.07
CA LEU A 33 -22.26 14.85 15.40
C LEU A 33 -22.84 14.34 14.07
N PRO A 34 -24.07 14.73 13.69
CA PRO A 34 -24.72 14.27 12.46
C PRO A 34 -23.87 14.48 11.20
N GLU A 35 -23.14 15.60 11.13
CA GLU A 35 -22.25 15.94 10.03
C GLU A 35 -21.09 14.95 9.93
N LEU A 36 -20.49 14.51 11.05
CA LEU A 36 -19.42 13.50 11.08
C LEU A 36 -19.94 12.13 10.62
N VAL A 37 -21.14 11.75 11.07
CA VAL A 37 -21.80 10.51 10.63
C VAL A 37 -22.08 10.55 9.13
N HIS A 38 -22.56 11.68 8.62
CA HIS A 38 -22.82 11.86 7.19
C HIS A 38 -21.52 11.80 6.37
N ALA A 39 -20.49 12.55 6.77
CA ALA A 39 -19.19 12.51 6.10
C ALA A 39 -18.61 11.09 6.09
N GLU A 40 -18.67 10.34 7.21
CA GLU A 40 -18.20 8.96 7.26
C GLU A 40 -19.00 8.05 6.31
N SER A 41 -20.31 8.23 6.20
CA SER A 41 -21.16 7.38 5.36
C SER A 41 -20.86 7.51 3.86
N VAL A 42 -20.44 8.68 3.39
CA VAL A 42 -20.10 8.93 1.97
C VAL A 42 -18.61 8.82 1.68
N MET A 43 -17.77 8.66 2.68
CA MET A 43 -16.31 8.72 2.62
C MET A 43 -15.68 7.80 1.58
N PHE A 44 -16.23 6.61 1.36
CA PHE A 44 -15.62 5.63 0.46
C PHE A 44 -15.94 5.89 -1.01
N ASP A 45 -17.16 6.30 -1.29
CA ASP A 45 -17.64 6.49 -2.66
C ASP A 45 -17.42 7.93 -3.15
N HIS A 46 -17.50 8.90 -2.23
CA HIS A 46 -17.41 10.33 -2.50
C HIS A 46 -16.53 11.05 -1.48
N PRO A 47 -15.20 10.78 -1.43
CA PRO A 47 -14.28 11.39 -0.47
C PRO A 47 -14.17 12.91 -0.59
N ASP A 48 -14.38 13.47 -1.78
CA ASP A 48 -14.49 14.90 -2.05
C ASP A 48 -15.70 15.53 -1.34
N SER A 49 -16.86 14.91 -1.45
CA SER A 49 -18.07 15.33 -0.75
C SER A 49 -17.92 15.19 0.76
N ALA A 50 -17.29 14.11 1.24
CA ALA A 50 -16.98 13.92 2.66
C ALA A 50 -16.08 15.04 3.19
N LEU A 51 -15.03 15.40 2.46
CA LEU A 51 -14.12 16.47 2.84
C LEU A 51 -14.86 17.81 2.90
N HIS A 52 -15.71 18.12 1.91
CA HIS A 52 -16.50 19.35 1.88
C HIS A 52 -17.44 19.46 3.08
N ILE A 53 -18.16 18.38 3.46
CA ILE A 53 -18.99 18.33 4.67
C ILE A 53 -18.16 18.66 5.92
N LEU A 54 -16.94 18.10 6.01
CA LEU A 54 -16.05 18.28 7.17
C LEU A 54 -15.47 19.71 7.24
N GLU A 55 -15.23 20.35 6.11
CA GLU A 55 -14.73 21.72 6.04
C GLU A 55 -15.82 22.77 6.29
N ASP A 56 -17.07 22.49 5.88
CA ASP A 56 -18.21 23.40 6.06
C ASP A 56 -18.76 23.38 7.50
N MET A 57 -18.58 22.29 8.23
CA MET A 57 -19.04 22.20 9.62
C MET A 57 -18.13 22.99 10.58
N PRO A 58 -18.68 23.58 11.66
CA PRO A 58 -17.84 24.14 12.71
C PRO A 58 -16.95 23.06 13.33
N MET A 59 -15.63 23.28 13.33
CA MET A 59 -14.67 22.30 13.90
C MET A 59 -15.01 22.06 15.39
N PRO A 60 -15.21 20.80 15.82
CA PRO A 60 -15.50 20.46 17.21
C PRO A 60 -14.41 20.93 18.17
N SER A 61 -14.79 21.34 19.38
CA SER A 61 -13.86 21.91 20.33
C SER A 61 -12.89 20.87 20.92
N ALA A 62 -11.61 21.05 20.72
CA ALA A 62 -10.55 20.23 21.32
C ALA A 62 -10.58 20.21 22.87
N ARG A 63 -11.22 21.21 23.51
CA ARG A 63 -11.32 21.32 24.96
C ARG A 63 -12.60 20.70 25.53
N TRP A 64 -13.74 20.95 24.86
CA TRP A 64 -15.07 20.61 25.41
C TRP A 64 -15.71 19.40 24.73
N ASP A 65 -15.24 19.04 23.53
CA ASP A 65 -15.76 17.92 22.74
C ASP A 65 -14.64 17.15 22.06
N LYS A 66 -13.78 16.56 22.87
CA LYS A 66 -12.55 15.88 22.43
C LYS A 66 -12.81 14.71 21.50
N GLU A 67 -13.90 13.97 21.73
CA GLU A 67 -14.25 12.80 20.93
C GLU A 67 -14.63 13.18 19.50
N ASN A 68 -15.58 14.13 19.34
CA ASN A 68 -15.94 14.62 18.01
C ASN A 68 -14.78 15.37 17.34
N HIS A 69 -13.91 16.05 18.11
CA HIS A 69 -12.70 16.66 17.56
C HIS A 69 -11.74 15.62 17.01
N ALA A 70 -11.47 14.55 17.74
CA ALA A 70 -10.62 13.45 17.31
C ALA A 70 -11.22 12.73 16.07
N LEU A 71 -12.53 12.49 16.07
CA LEU A 71 -13.22 11.91 14.93
C LEU A 71 -13.14 12.81 13.69
N TRP A 72 -13.35 14.12 13.86
CA TRP A 72 -13.19 15.09 12.78
C TRP A 72 -11.76 15.04 12.20
N CYS A 73 -10.73 15.06 13.05
CA CYS A 73 -9.34 14.95 12.61
C CYS A 73 -9.08 13.65 11.81
N LEU A 74 -9.64 12.53 12.29
CA LEU A 74 -9.50 11.23 11.62
C LEU A 74 -10.17 11.23 10.24
N LEU A 75 -11.41 11.72 10.16
CA LEU A 75 -12.17 11.72 8.90
C LEU A 75 -11.58 12.71 7.87
N VAL A 76 -11.12 13.88 8.29
CA VAL A 76 -10.41 14.82 7.40
C VAL A 76 -9.15 14.16 6.83
N THR A 77 -8.36 13.51 7.69
CA THR A 77 -7.16 12.78 7.24
C THR A 77 -7.53 11.68 6.24
N GLN A 78 -8.57 10.89 6.56
CA GLN A 78 -9.05 9.85 5.66
C GLN A 78 -9.43 10.40 4.29
N ALA A 79 -10.18 11.48 4.23
CA ALA A 79 -10.56 12.13 2.97
C ALA A 79 -9.34 12.62 2.18
N GLN A 80 -8.39 13.28 2.85
CA GLN A 80 -7.16 13.78 2.24
C GLN A 80 -6.30 12.65 1.64
N VAL A 81 -6.13 11.54 2.37
CA VAL A 81 -5.40 10.35 1.88
C VAL A 81 -6.11 9.74 0.67
N LYS A 82 -7.44 9.59 0.72
CA LYS A 82 -8.22 9.03 -0.40
C LYS A 82 -8.19 9.93 -1.65
N LEU A 83 -8.10 11.23 -1.49
CA LEU A 83 -7.96 12.21 -2.57
C LEU A 83 -6.50 12.38 -3.04
N ILE A 84 -5.56 11.61 -2.49
CA ILE A 84 -4.13 11.67 -2.84
C ILE A 84 -3.58 13.09 -2.66
N MET A 85 -4.06 13.79 -1.63
CA MET A 85 -3.58 15.14 -1.31
C MET A 85 -2.18 15.05 -0.69
N LYS A 86 -1.32 16.03 -1.00
CA LYS A 86 -0.01 16.11 -0.37
C LYS A 86 -0.14 16.49 1.10
N ILE A 87 0.16 15.55 2.00
CA ILE A 87 0.20 15.76 3.44
C ILE A 87 1.67 15.90 3.88
N SER A 88 2.00 17.00 4.55
CA SER A 88 3.37 17.32 4.96
C SER A 88 3.67 17.02 6.44
N SER A 89 2.67 16.59 7.22
CA SER A 89 2.79 16.32 8.65
C SER A 89 1.69 15.38 9.13
N ASP A 90 2.00 14.52 10.08
CA ASP A 90 1.06 13.63 10.76
C ASP A 90 0.26 14.31 11.90
N SER A 91 0.46 15.59 12.12
CA SER A 91 -0.06 16.31 13.31
C SER A 91 -1.58 16.20 13.46
N LEU A 92 -2.33 16.19 12.35
CA LEU A 92 -3.80 16.11 12.40
C LEU A 92 -4.27 14.71 12.82
N VAL A 93 -3.77 13.67 12.18
CA VAL A 93 -4.14 12.29 12.51
C VAL A 93 -3.60 11.87 13.88
N ARG A 94 -2.49 12.45 14.33
CA ARG A 94 -1.91 12.22 15.66
C ARG A 94 -2.88 12.60 16.76
N ILE A 95 -3.65 13.67 16.60
CA ILE A 95 -4.70 14.04 17.56
C ILE A 95 -5.72 12.89 17.72
N ALA A 96 -6.14 12.30 16.61
CA ALA A 96 -7.07 11.18 16.63
C ALA A 96 -6.42 9.92 17.24
N TYR A 97 -5.19 9.61 16.81
CA TYR A 97 -4.45 8.46 17.32
C TYR A 97 -4.25 8.53 18.84
N ASP A 98 -3.78 9.67 19.36
CA ASP A 98 -3.55 9.86 20.81
C ASP A 98 -4.86 9.81 21.61
N TYR A 99 -5.96 10.30 21.03
CA TYR A 99 -7.27 10.23 21.67
C TYR A 99 -7.79 8.79 21.74
N TYR A 100 -7.74 8.04 20.63
CA TYR A 100 -8.30 6.69 20.57
C TYR A 100 -7.41 5.62 21.22
N LYS A 101 -6.10 5.80 21.27
CA LYS A 101 -5.15 4.83 21.81
C LYS A 101 -5.50 4.29 23.20
N PRO A 102 -5.92 5.10 24.20
CA PRO A 102 -6.31 4.62 25.53
C PRO A 102 -7.77 4.14 25.62
N THR A 103 -8.57 4.22 24.56
CA THR A 103 -10.00 3.82 24.56
C THR A 103 -10.15 2.32 24.27
N ASP A 104 -11.38 1.80 24.43
CA ASP A 104 -11.73 0.42 24.04
C ASP A 104 -12.28 0.32 22.61
N ASN A 105 -12.31 1.44 21.85
CA ASN A 105 -12.83 1.46 20.48
C ASN A 105 -11.80 0.93 19.49
N ALA A 106 -11.74 -0.39 19.35
CA ALA A 106 -10.77 -1.09 18.50
C ALA A 106 -10.86 -0.63 17.03
N ARG A 107 -12.06 -0.38 16.49
CA ARG A 107 -12.25 0.11 15.12
C ARG A 107 -11.57 1.48 14.91
N ARG A 108 -11.80 2.44 15.79
CA ARG A 108 -11.19 3.79 15.70
C ARG A 108 -9.68 3.75 15.89
N LYS A 109 -9.19 2.90 16.80
CA LYS A 109 -7.76 2.65 16.97
C LYS A 109 -7.12 2.14 15.68
N ALA A 110 -7.73 1.11 15.07
CA ALA A 110 -7.24 0.52 13.81
C ALA A 110 -7.21 1.55 12.68
N MET A 111 -8.28 2.35 12.54
CA MET A 111 -8.33 3.41 11.52
C MET A 111 -7.29 4.50 11.76
N ALA A 112 -7.13 4.97 13.01
CA ALA A 112 -6.14 6.00 13.33
C ALA A 112 -4.72 5.50 13.10
N ALA A 113 -4.42 4.26 13.47
CA ALA A 113 -3.14 3.61 13.20
C ALA A 113 -2.89 3.43 11.69
N LEU A 114 -3.89 3.02 10.91
CA LEU A 114 -3.80 2.94 9.44
C LEU A 114 -3.32 4.26 8.85
N TYR A 115 -4.00 5.38 9.15
CA TYR A 115 -3.66 6.68 8.56
C TYR A 115 -2.39 7.30 9.14
N MET A 116 -2.01 6.98 10.39
CA MET A 116 -0.65 7.25 10.88
C MET A 116 0.40 6.53 10.03
N GLY A 117 0.14 5.26 9.70
CA GLY A 117 1.01 4.47 8.83
C GLY A 117 1.10 5.05 7.41
N ASP A 118 -0.03 5.36 6.78
CA ASP A 118 -0.07 5.90 5.40
C ASP A 118 0.71 7.22 5.30
N ILE A 119 0.48 8.16 6.24
CA ILE A 119 1.18 9.45 6.23
C ILE A 119 2.67 9.28 6.51
N ASN A 120 3.07 8.44 7.48
CA ASN A 120 4.48 8.21 7.75
C ASN A 120 5.18 7.51 6.58
N TYR A 121 4.50 6.61 5.86
CA TYR A 121 5.00 6.02 4.63
C TYR A 121 5.29 7.08 3.57
N ASP A 122 4.35 7.99 3.33
CA ASP A 122 4.49 9.09 2.35
C ASP A 122 5.58 10.10 2.75
N LEU A 123 5.82 10.30 4.05
CA LEU A 123 6.90 11.11 4.58
C LEU A 123 8.27 10.41 4.53
N GLY A 124 8.32 9.12 4.16
CA GLY A 124 9.54 8.31 4.11
C GLY A 124 9.97 7.71 5.47
N ASN A 125 9.13 7.80 6.51
CA ASN A 125 9.34 7.21 7.83
C ASN A 125 8.85 5.76 7.82
N ILE A 126 9.58 4.87 7.15
CA ILE A 126 9.12 3.51 6.84
C ILE A 126 8.98 2.63 8.09
N GLU A 127 9.90 2.78 9.05
CA GLU A 127 9.85 2.01 10.31
C GLU A 127 8.61 2.37 11.13
N GLU A 128 8.34 3.66 11.28
CA GLU A 128 7.16 4.16 11.97
C GLU A 128 5.87 3.75 11.25
N ALA A 129 5.85 3.82 9.91
CA ALA A 129 4.71 3.37 9.12
C ALA A 129 4.41 1.89 9.37
N MET A 130 5.43 1.03 9.35
CA MET A 130 5.31 -0.39 9.64
C MET A 130 4.77 -0.63 11.04
N GLN A 131 5.29 0.07 12.05
CA GLN A 131 4.83 -0.04 13.43
C GLN A 131 3.34 0.28 13.55
N TYR A 132 2.90 1.40 12.97
CA TYR A 132 1.49 1.80 13.00
C TYR A 132 0.59 0.79 12.27
N TYR A 133 0.99 0.26 11.13
CA TYR A 133 0.21 -0.80 10.44
C TYR A 133 0.10 -2.08 11.27
N LEU A 134 1.15 -2.49 11.99
CA LEU A 134 1.13 -3.66 12.87
C LEU A 134 0.24 -3.43 14.11
N GLU A 135 0.27 -2.23 14.68
CA GLU A 135 -0.66 -1.83 15.75
C GLU A 135 -2.11 -1.86 15.24
N GLY A 136 -2.36 -1.27 14.06
CA GLY A 136 -3.67 -1.27 13.42
C GLY A 136 -4.19 -2.69 13.14
N LYS A 137 -3.33 -3.60 12.65
CA LYS A 137 -3.65 -5.02 12.46
C LYS A 137 -4.12 -5.66 13.76
N THR A 138 -3.38 -5.45 14.86
CA THR A 138 -3.71 -6.03 16.18
C THR A 138 -5.07 -5.54 16.70
N GLU A 139 -5.40 -4.28 16.49
CA GLU A 139 -6.71 -3.72 16.89
C GLU A 139 -7.84 -4.19 15.95
N MET A 140 -7.57 -4.28 14.66
CA MET A 140 -8.53 -4.73 13.66
C MET A 140 -8.97 -6.18 13.88
N GLU A 141 -8.08 -7.08 14.33
CA GLU A 141 -8.38 -8.48 14.64
C GLU A 141 -9.44 -8.64 15.75
N LYS A 142 -9.78 -7.58 16.48
CA LYS A 142 -10.84 -7.52 17.50
C LYS A 142 -12.20 -7.05 16.94
N THR A 143 -12.30 -6.84 15.63
CA THR A 143 -13.49 -6.25 14.98
C THR A 143 -13.86 -7.02 13.71
N ASP A 144 -15.10 -6.81 13.25
CA ASP A 144 -15.58 -7.30 11.95
C ASP A 144 -15.54 -6.19 10.87
N ASP A 145 -14.70 -5.15 11.05
CA ASP A 145 -14.54 -4.09 10.06
C ASP A 145 -13.57 -4.57 8.95
N TYR A 146 -14.07 -5.48 8.10
CA TYR A 146 -13.30 -6.08 7.00
C TYR A 146 -12.73 -5.05 6.03
N LYS A 147 -13.40 -3.92 5.85
CA LYS A 147 -12.93 -2.82 5.00
C LYS A 147 -11.64 -2.20 5.55
N THR A 148 -11.60 -1.86 6.83
CA THR A 148 -10.38 -1.36 7.49
C THR A 148 -9.31 -2.45 7.51
N GLY A 149 -9.68 -3.71 7.74
CA GLY A 149 -8.79 -4.86 7.66
C GLY A 149 -8.12 -5.01 6.30
N TYR A 150 -8.89 -4.90 5.22
CA TYR A 150 -8.35 -4.88 3.85
C TYR A 150 -7.32 -3.77 3.67
N LEU A 151 -7.64 -2.54 4.09
CA LEU A 151 -6.75 -1.39 3.90
C LEU A 151 -5.42 -1.60 4.63
N ILE A 152 -5.45 -2.02 5.90
CA ILE A 152 -4.23 -2.28 6.69
C ILE A 152 -3.39 -3.39 6.05
N MET A 153 -4.00 -4.53 5.72
CA MET A 153 -3.27 -5.65 5.16
C MET A 153 -2.76 -5.37 3.74
N SER A 154 -3.49 -4.58 2.95
CA SER A 154 -3.03 -4.11 1.64
C SER A 154 -1.83 -3.17 1.76
N SER A 155 -1.82 -2.24 2.73
CA SER A 155 -0.68 -1.34 2.99
C SER A 155 0.55 -2.11 3.47
N LEU A 156 0.39 -3.07 4.41
CA LEU A 156 1.46 -3.98 4.82
C LEU A 156 1.98 -4.82 3.66
N GLY A 157 1.08 -5.40 2.86
CA GLY A 157 1.45 -6.22 1.71
C GLY A 157 2.28 -5.44 0.69
N LYS A 158 1.90 -4.21 0.38
CA LYS A 158 2.68 -3.30 -0.48
C LYS A 158 4.05 -2.99 0.11
N LEU A 159 4.09 -2.62 1.40
CA LEU A 159 5.33 -2.31 2.08
C LEU A 159 6.29 -3.50 2.02
N TYR A 160 5.85 -4.70 2.36
CA TYR A 160 6.65 -5.91 2.32
C TYR A 160 7.10 -6.28 0.91
N LEU A 161 6.22 -6.13 -0.08
CA LEU A 161 6.52 -6.44 -1.48
C LEU A 161 7.65 -5.56 -2.04
N TYR A 162 7.67 -4.27 -1.69
CA TYR A 162 8.69 -3.33 -2.14
C TYR A 162 10.01 -3.40 -1.33
N ARG A 163 10.07 -4.27 -0.30
CA ARG A 163 11.24 -4.45 0.57
C ARG A 163 11.79 -5.88 0.54
N ASP A 164 11.38 -6.68 -0.45
CA ASP A 164 11.80 -8.07 -0.63
C ASP A 164 11.55 -8.96 0.60
N PHE A 165 10.42 -8.73 1.28
CA PHE A 165 9.92 -9.59 2.35
C PHE A 165 8.85 -10.54 1.80
N GLU A 166 9.23 -11.42 0.88
CA GLU A 166 8.33 -12.20 0.02
C GLU A 166 7.27 -12.97 0.82
N ARG A 167 7.68 -13.63 1.91
CA ARG A 167 6.78 -14.42 2.74
C ARG A 167 5.75 -13.55 3.45
N TYR A 168 6.18 -12.43 4.06
CA TYR A 168 5.28 -11.50 4.74
C TYR A 168 4.39 -10.76 3.75
N ALA A 169 4.90 -10.44 2.56
CA ALA A 169 4.10 -9.86 1.48
C ALA A 169 2.98 -10.82 1.07
N PHE A 170 3.30 -12.09 0.85
CA PHE A 170 2.31 -13.10 0.48
C PHE A 170 1.24 -13.28 1.57
N GLU A 171 1.63 -13.41 2.84
CA GLU A 171 0.70 -13.56 3.97
C GLU A 171 -0.23 -12.33 4.09
N ALA A 172 0.32 -11.12 3.98
CA ALA A 172 -0.45 -9.88 4.07
C ALA A 172 -1.40 -9.71 2.89
N CYS A 173 -0.94 -9.92 1.64
CA CYS A 173 -1.78 -9.82 0.45
C CYS A 173 -2.88 -10.89 0.42
N SER A 174 -2.58 -12.11 0.90
CA SER A 174 -3.58 -13.17 1.03
C SER A 174 -4.68 -12.77 2.01
N LYS A 175 -4.29 -12.24 3.18
CA LYS A 175 -5.26 -11.78 4.18
C LYS A 175 -6.06 -10.57 3.70
N ALA A 176 -5.44 -9.66 2.92
CA ALA A 176 -6.16 -8.55 2.28
C ALA A 176 -7.24 -9.07 1.31
N TYR A 177 -6.93 -10.13 0.54
CA TYR A 177 -7.91 -10.76 -0.34
C TYR A 177 -9.07 -11.37 0.45
N ASP A 178 -8.78 -12.11 1.54
CA ASP A 178 -9.83 -12.68 2.41
C ASP A 178 -10.77 -11.59 2.93
N TYR A 179 -10.24 -10.49 3.45
CA TYR A 179 -11.06 -9.35 3.90
C TYR A 179 -11.86 -8.70 2.77
N ALA A 180 -11.30 -8.61 1.57
CA ALA A 180 -12.02 -8.08 0.41
C ALA A 180 -13.18 -9.00 -0.02
N VAL A 181 -13.06 -10.31 0.20
CA VAL A 181 -14.14 -11.28 -0.04
C VAL A 181 -15.25 -11.13 1.01
N GLU A 182 -14.87 -11.04 2.30
CA GLU A 182 -15.83 -10.84 3.40
C GLU A 182 -16.58 -9.49 3.27
N ASP A 183 -15.89 -8.42 2.84
CA ASP A 183 -16.51 -7.11 2.53
C ASP A 183 -17.34 -7.13 1.21
N SER A 184 -17.34 -8.26 0.47
CA SER A 184 -17.97 -8.39 -0.85
C SER A 184 -17.55 -7.33 -1.87
N ASN A 185 -16.35 -6.74 -1.71
CA ASN A 185 -15.84 -5.65 -2.51
C ASN A 185 -15.01 -6.15 -3.69
N LYS A 186 -15.62 -6.24 -4.86
CA LYS A 186 -14.97 -6.72 -6.10
C LYS A 186 -13.72 -5.92 -6.47
N ARG A 187 -13.72 -4.60 -6.27
CA ARG A 187 -12.56 -3.76 -6.58
C ARG A 187 -11.37 -4.09 -5.68
N TYR A 188 -11.62 -4.32 -4.38
CA TYR A 188 -10.59 -4.73 -3.45
C TYR A 188 -10.07 -6.14 -3.72
N GLN A 189 -10.97 -7.08 -4.09
CA GLN A 189 -10.57 -8.42 -4.52
C GLN A 189 -9.63 -8.38 -5.72
N MET A 190 -10.00 -7.59 -6.75
CA MET A 190 -9.18 -7.40 -7.95
C MET A 190 -7.78 -6.88 -7.63
N VAL A 191 -7.67 -5.81 -6.82
CA VAL A 191 -6.38 -5.23 -6.43
C VAL A 191 -5.56 -6.21 -5.60
N SER A 192 -6.17 -6.94 -4.66
CA SER A 192 -5.49 -7.97 -3.87
C SER A 192 -4.93 -9.09 -4.74
N LEU A 193 -5.69 -9.56 -5.74
CA LEU A 193 -5.21 -10.58 -6.67
C LEU A 193 -4.01 -10.10 -7.49
N GLN A 194 -3.97 -8.84 -7.92
CA GLN A 194 -2.80 -8.29 -8.60
C GLN A 194 -1.54 -8.35 -7.70
N TYR A 195 -1.66 -7.95 -6.43
CA TYR A 195 -0.53 -8.01 -5.49
C TYR A 195 -0.14 -9.45 -5.14
N LEU A 196 -1.10 -10.36 -5.00
CA LEU A 196 -0.81 -11.80 -4.81
C LEU A 196 -0.07 -12.39 -6.01
N ALA A 197 -0.46 -12.03 -7.24
CA ALA A 197 0.25 -12.48 -8.43
C ALA A 197 1.71 -11.98 -8.45
N ARG A 198 1.96 -10.74 -8.03
CA ARG A 198 3.32 -10.22 -7.85
C ARG A 198 4.10 -11.01 -6.78
N CYS A 199 3.47 -11.36 -5.66
CA CYS A 199 4.09 -12.22 -4.64
C CYS A 199 4.45 -13.60 -5.22
N TYR A 200 3.57 -14.21 -6.04
CA TYR A 200 3.89 -15.46 -6.72
C TYR A 200 5.07 -15.32 -7.68
N CYS A 201 5.20 -14.17 -8.36
CA CYS A 201 6.38 -13.90 -9.21
C CYS A 201 7.67 -13.86 -8.38
N LEU A 202 7.67 -13.21 -7.22
CA LEU A 202 8.83 -13.15 -6.32
C LEU A 202 9.21 -14.53 -5.79
N LEU A 203 8.21 -15.38 -5.52
CA LEU A 203 8.41 -16.77 -5.07
C LEU A 203 8.73 -17.74 -6.20
N ASP A 204 9.00 -17.26 -7.42
CA ASP A 204 9.25 -18.04 -8.64
C ASP A 204 8.13 -19.06 -8.98
N LYS A 205 6.90 -18.78 -8.54
CA LYS A 205 5.71 -19.59 -8.82
C LYS A 205 4.95 -19.04 -10.05
N LEU A 206 5.64 -18.98 -11.21
CA LEU A 206 5.12 -18.32 -12.40
C LEU A 206 3.76 -18.84 -12.89
N PRO A 207 3.46 -20.15 -12.90
CA PRO A 207 2.12 -20.64 -13.27
C PRO A 207 1.01 -20.11 -12.37
N ALA A 208 1.24 -20.07 -11.04
CA ALA A 208 0.28 -19.54 -10.08
C ALA A 208 0.09 -18.01 -10.26
N ALA A 209 1.15 -17.29 -10.60
CA ALA A 209 1.07 -15.87 -10.93
C ALA A 209 0.15 -15.62 -12.14
N ILE A 210 0.32 -16.40 -13.21
CA ILE A 210 -0.52 -16.30 -14.44
C ILE A 210 -1.98 -16.55 -14.11
N GLU A 211 -2.29 -17.64 -13.39
CA GLU A 211 -3.67 -17.96 -12.98
C GLU A 211 -4.29 -16.84 -12.12
N THR A 212 -3.51 -16.28 -11.21
CA THR A 212 -3.96 -15.21 -10.32
C THR A 212 -4.20 -13.90 -11.09
N TYR A 213 -3.35 -13.56 -12.06
CA TYR A 213 -3.59 -12.43 -12.96
C TYR A 213 -4.83 -12.64 -13.83
N GLN A 214 -5.10 -13.87 -14.29
CA GLN A 214 -6.31 -14.17 -15.06
C GLN A 214 -7.56 -13.91 -14.23
N LYS A 215 -7.62 -14.39 -12.98
CA LYS A 215 -8.71 -14.09 -12.04
C LYS A 215 -8.88 -12.58 -11.79
N CYS A 216 -7.75 -11.85 -11.66
CA CYS A 216 -7.77 -10.40 -11.54
C CYS A 216 -8.42 -9.74 -12.77
N MET A 217 -8.04 -10.16 -13.97
CA MET A 217 -8.60 -9.65 -15.23
C MET A 217 -10.09 -9.99 -15.41
N GLU A 218 -10.54 -11.18 -15.00
CA GLU A 218 -11.95 -11.56 -15.00
C GLU A 218 -12.78 -10.58 -14.16
N ILE A 219 -12.33 -10.27 -12.94
CA ILE A 219 -13.02 -9.28 -12.10
C ILE A 219 -12.95 -7.87 -12.72
N ALA A 220 -11.85 -7.50 -13.36
CA ALA A 220 -11.74 -6.21 -14.04
C ALA A 220 -12.77 -6.09 -15.19
N LEU A 221 -13.01 -7.16 -15.93
CA LEU A 221 -14.05 -7.22 -16.97
C LEU A 221 -15.46 -7.13 -16.37
N GLU A 222 -15.74 -7.84 -15.26
CA GLU A 222 -17.01 -7.71 -14.54
C GLU A 222 -17.28 -6.26 -14.08
N LEU A 223 -16.24 -5.49 -13.80
CA LEU A 223 -16.30 -4.09 -13.40
C LEU A 223 -16.31 -3.11 -14.58
N GLY A 224 -16.28 -3.58 -15.83
CA GLY A 224 -16.29 -2.76 -17.05
C GLY A 224 -14.98 -1.99 -17.28
N LEU A 225 -13.84 -2.53 -16.85
CA LEU A 225 -12.52 -1.88 -16.92
C LEU A 225 -11.67 -2.33 -18.12
N GLU A 226 -12.25 -2.98 -19.14
CA GLU A 226 -11.53 -3.59 -20.27
C GLU A 226 -10.67 -2.60 -21.09
N ASN A 227 -10.94 -1.29 -20.99
CA ASN A 227 -10.17 -0.22 -21.67
C ASN A 227 -9.46 0.73 -20.70
N ASP A 228 -9.44 0.37 -19.42
CA ASP A 228 -8.82 1.16 -18.37
C ASP A 228 -7.29 0.92 -18.31
N GLU A 229 -6.56 1.93 -17.87
CA GLU A 229 -5.10 1.83 -17.66
C GLU A 229 -4.72 0.69 -16.72
N TYR A 230 -5.53 0.44 -15.69
CA TYR A 230 -5.33 -0.65 -14.76
C TYR A 230 -5.35 -2.01 -15.47
N TYR A 231 -6.35 -2.25 -16.34
CA TYR A 231 -6.47 -3.50 -17.08
C TYR A 231 -5.25 -3.75 -17.99
N TYR A 232 -4.81 -2.73 -18.73
CA TYR A 232 -3.58 -2.82 -19.53
C TYR A 232 -2.33 -3.02 -18.67
N GLY A 233 -2.29 -2.46 -17.45
CA GLY A 233 -1.23 -2.69 -16.48
C GLY A 233 -1.13 -4.16 -16.06
N VAL A 234 -2.25 -4.77 -15.68
CA VAL A 234 -2.30 -6.20 -15.29
C VAL A 234 -1.93 -7.10 -16.48
N GLN A 235 -2.41 -6.81 -17.68
CA GLN A 235 -2.02 -7.55 -18.89
C GLN A 235 -0.51 -7.41 -19.19
N HIS A 236 0.07 -6.23 -18.98
CA HIS A 236 1.51 -6.03 -19.14
C HIS A 236 2.31 -6.87 -18.14
N GLU A 237 1.90 -6.92 -16.88
CA GLU A 237 2.52 -7.77 -15.86
C GLU A 237 2.41 -9.25 -16.23
N THR A 238 1.25 -9.70 -16.73
CA THR A 238 1.06 -11.06 -17.26
C THR A 238 2.00 -11.36 -18.43
N ALA A 239 2.14 -10.42 -19.37
CA ALA A 239 3.06 -10.57 -20.50
C ALA A 239 4.52 -10.66 -20.05
N LEU A 240 4.90 -9.93 -18.98
CA LEU A 240 6.23 -10.02 -18.38
C LEU A 240 6.47 -11.40 -17.78
N VAL A 241 5.48 -12.00 -17.10
CA VAL A 241 5.58 -13.37 -16.58
C VAL A 241 5.79 -14.36 -17.71
N TYR A 242 5.04 -14.28 -18.81
CA TYR A 242 5.26 -15.13 -20.00
C TYR A 242 6.66 -14.94 -20.60
N THR A 243 7.18 -13.71 -20.61
CA THR A 243 8.56 -13.44 -21.06
C THR A 243 9.60 -14.16 -20.18
N ASN A 244 9.42 -14.08 -18.85
CA ASN A 244 10.29 -14.74 -17.88
C ASN A 244 10.20 -16.28 -17.95
N SER A 245 9.02 -16.80 -18.32
CA SER A 245 8.80 -18.24 -18.59
C SER A 245 9.28 -18.69 -19.98
N CYS A 246 9.96 -17.81 -20.75
CA CYS A 246 10.38 -18.07 -22.14
C CYS A 246 9.23 -18.33 -23.13
N GLU A 247 8.00 -17.98 -22.78
CA GLU A 247 6.79 -18.11 -23.62
C GLU A 247 6.56 -16.82 -24.46
N TYR A 248 7.55 -16.46 -25.27
CA TYR A 248 7.63 -15.15 -25.94
C TYR A 248 6.47 -14.84 -26.88
N GLU A 249 5.94 -15.85 -27.60
CA GLU A 249 4.81 -15.62 -28.51
C GLU A 249 3.51 -15.34 -27.71
N LYS A 250 3.31 -15.98 -26.53
CA LYS A 250 2.17 -15.67 -25.67
C LYS A 250 2.28 -14.23 -25.12
N SER A 251 3.45 -13.82 -24.67
CA SER A 251 3.70 -12.44 -24.28
C SER A 251 3.37 -11.45 -25.39
N LEU A 252 3.87 -11.71 -26.61
CA LEU A 252 3.61 -10.86 -27.77
C LEU A 252 2.13 -10.82 -28.17
N SER A 253 1.39 -11.92 -28.03
CA SER A 253 -0.05 -11.95 -28.33
C SER A 253 -0.85 -11.01 -27.42
N ILE A 254 -0.42 -10.83 -26.18
CA ILE A 254 -1.01 -9.87 -25.23
C ILE A 254 -0.62 -8.43 -25.60
N LEU A 255 0.67 -8.17 -25.89
CA LEU A 255 1.18 -6.80 -26.02
C LEU A 255 0.87 -6.13 -27.38
N ARG A 256 0.74 -6.89 -28.47
CA ARG A 256 0.53 -6.34 -29.82
C ARG A 256 -0.77 -5.56 -29.97
N PRO A 257 -1.92 -6.02 -29.41
CA PRO A 257 -3.19 -5.31 -29.50
C PRO A 257 -3.23 -3.98 -28.72
N PHE A 258 -2.26 -3.74 -27.82
CA PHE A 258 -2.30 -2.57 -26.95
C PHE A 258 -2.32 -1.26 -27.75
N PRO A 259 -3.12 -0.27 -27.32
CA PRO A 259 -2.99 1.10 -27.77
C PRO A 259 -1.55 1.60 -27.62
N VAL A 260 -1.11 2.45 -28.54
CA VAL A 260 0.31 2.89 -28.60
C VAL A 260 0.80 3.47 -27.27
N LYS A 261 -0.07 4.19 -26.53
CA LYS A 261 0.26 4.83 -25.25
C LYS A 261 0.58 3.81 -24.13
N TYR A 262 0.02 2.59 -24.19
CA TYR A 262 0.25 1.53 -23.19
C TYR A 262 1.24 0.48 -23.64
N ARG A 263 1.73 0.55 -24.90
CA ARG A 263 2.55 -0.48 -25.51
C ARG A 263 4.00 -0.44 -24.98
N SER A 264 4.44 -1.54 -24.37
CA SER A 264 5.82 -1.72 -23.92
C SER A 264 6.75 -2.11 -25.08
N ASN A 265 7.35 -1.11 -25.74
CA ASN A 265 8.29 -1.35 -26.82
C ASN A 265 9.53 -2.16 -26.34
N SER A 266 9.98 -1.95 -25.09
CA SER A 266 11.10 -2.69 -24.52
C SER A 266 10.79 -4.19 -24.42
N LEU A 267 9.62 -4.55 -23.87
CA LEU A 267 9.22 -5.94 -23.69
C LEU A 267 8.97 -6.64 -25.04
N ILE A 268 8.32 -5.94 -25.98
CA ILE A 268 8.14 -6.43 -27.36
C ILE A 268 9.50 -6.68 -28.02
N GLY A 269 10.44 -5.73 -27.92
CA GLY A 269 11.77 -5.85 -28.50
C GLY A 269 12.56 -7.03 -27.91
N LYS A 270 12.51 -7.23 -26.59
CA LYS A 270 13.13 -8.38 -25.89
C LYS A 270 12.57 -9.72 -26.39
N ASN A 271 11.26 -9.85 -26.48
CA ASN A 271 10.60 -11.07 -26.95
C ASN A 271 10.97 -11.37 -28.41
N LEU A 272 10.96 -10.36 -29.29
CA LEU A 272 11.35 -10.50 -30.68
C LEU A 272 12.82 -10.91 -30.82
N PHE A 273 13.71 -10.34 -29.98
CA PHE A 273 15.12 -10.76 -29.93
C PHE A 273 15.24 -12.24 -29.59
N SER A 274 14.56 -12.69 -28.54
CA SER A 274 14.60 -14.09 -28.09
C SER A 274 14.02 -15.06 -29.11
N LEU A 275 13.11 -14.59 -29.96
CA LEU A 275 12.57 -15.35 -31.11
C LEU A 275 13.43 -15.29 -32.38
N GLY A 276 14.60 -14.62 -32.34
CA GLY A 276 15.47 -14.46 -33.50
C GLY A 276 14.96 -13.47 -34.57
N LYS A 277 13.89 -12.71 -34.30
CA LYS A 277 13.31 -11.69 -35.20
C LYS A 277 14.10 -10.37 -35.08
N LEU A 278 15.40 -10.40 -35.44
CA LEU A 278 16.39 -9.39 -35.06
C LEU A 278 16.08 -7.98 -35.60
N ASP A 279 15.58 -7.86 -36.86
CA ASP A 279 15.25 -6.56 -37.44
C ASP A 279 14.08 -5.87 -36.69
N SER A 280 13.05 -6.65 -36.38
CA SER A 280 11.93 -6.16 -35.61
C SER A 280 12.35 -5.82 -34.17
N ALA A 281 13.19 -6.66 -33.55
CA ALA A 281 13.76 -6.42 -32.23
C ALA A 281 14.53 -5.10 -32.21
N PHE A 282 15.41 -4.87 -33.16
CA PHE A 282 16.17 -3.63 -33.31
C PHE A 282 15.26 -2.40 -33.38
N TYR A 283 14.20 -2.46 -34.19
CA TYR A 283 13.24 -1.38 -34.32
C TYR A 283 12.56 -1.05 -32.97
N TYR A 284 11.99 -2.07 -32.29
CA TYR A 284 11.26 -1.85 -31.05
C TYR A 284 12.18 -1.46 -29.87
N LEU A 285 13.40 -2.02 -29.81
CA LEU A 285 14.37 -1.67 -28.77
C LEU A 285 14.83 -0.20 -28.92
N ASN A 286 15.14 0.27 -30.15
CA ASN A 286 15.47 1.67 -30.34
C ASN A 286 14.31 2.60 -30.00
N LYS A 287 13.07 2.23 -30.33
CA LYS A 287 11.89 2.99 -29.95
C LYS A 287 11.68 3.04 -28.43
N ALA A 288 12.13 2.04 -27.70
CA ALA A 288 12.04 1.97 -26.23
C ALA A 288 13.06 2.87 -25.51
N LEU A 289 14.06 3.40 -26.20
CA LEU A 289 15.03 4.33 -25.63
C LEU A 289 14.44 5.73 -25.32
N ASN A 290 13.27 6.04 -25.88
CA ASN A 290 12.54 7.28 -25.55
C ASN A 290 11.86 7.17 -24.18
N THR A 291 12.67 7.12 -23.13
CA THR A 291 12.24 7.05 -21.72
C THR A 291 13.32 7.66 -20.84
N ASP A 292 12.95 8.19 -19.67
CA ASP A 292 13.91 8.66 -18.67
C ASP A 292 14.28 7.57 -17.66
N ASN A 293 13.61 6.41 -17.69
CA ASN A 293 13.85 5.30 -16.79
C ASN A 293 15.20 4.61 -17.06
N VAL A 294 16.13 4.76 -16.13
CA VAL A 294 17.52 4.25 -16.22
C VAL A 294 17.57 2.72 -16.35
N TYR A 295 16.75 2.01 -15.59
CA TYR A 295 16.66 0.53 -15.63
C TYR A 295 16.15 0.03 -16.99
N THR A 296 15.17 0.73 -17.57
CA THR A 296 14.67 0.42 -18.90
C THR A 296 15.77 0.65 -19.95
N LYS A 297 16.49 1.78 -19.89
CA LYS A 297 17.59 2.08 -20.82
C LYS A 297 18.70 1.03 -20.72
N GLU A 298 19.15 0.71 -19.52
CA GLU A 298 20.17 -0.32 -19.31
C GLU A 298 19.73 -1.65 -19.95
N SER A 299 18.54 -2.11 -19.61
CA SER A 299 18.01 -3.36 -20.13
C SER A 299 17.88 -3.37 -21.67
N VAL A 300 17.46 -2.25 -22.27
CA VAL A 300 17.39 -2.10 -23.74
C VAL A 300 18.76 -2.11 -24.36
N TYR A 301 19.73 -1.36 -23.83
CA TYR A 301 21.09 -1.36 -24.36
C TYR A 301 21.78 -2.71 -24.23
N ARG A 302 21.48 -3.51 -23.22
CA ARG A 302 21.97 -4.89 -23.09
C ARG A 302 21.52 -5.77 -24.28
N TYR A 303 20.26 -5.65 -24.69
CA TYR A 303 19.76 -6.38 -25.88
C TYR A 303 20.28 -5.81 -27.18
N LEU A 304 20.41 -4.47 -27.33
CA LEU A 304 21.01 -3.83 -28.49
C LEU A 304 22.49 -4.21 -28.64
N TYR A 305 23.25 -4.28 -27.54
CA TYR A 305 24.62 -4.77 -27.52
C TYR A 305 24.72 -6.23 -28.02
N ARG A 306 23.85 -7.11 -27.52
CA ARG A 306 23.80 -8.52 -27.99
C ARG A 306 23.40 -8.65 -29.44
N LEU A 307 22.59 -7.74 -29.97
CA LEU A 307 22.30 -7.71 -31.42
C LEU A 307 23.56 -7.49 -32.29
N CYS A 308 24.61 -6.84 -31.75
CA CYS A 308 25.84 -6.57 -32.46
C CYS A 308 26.70 -7.82 -32.74
N ASP A 309 26.35 -8.98 -32.20
CA ASP A 309 26.92 -10.27 -32.60
C ASP A 309 26.57 -10.57 -34.07
N ASN A 310 25.45 -10.08 -34.56
CA ASN A 310 25.10 -10.11 -35.98
C ASN A 310 25.86 -9.02 -36.73
N SER A 311 26.49 -9.38 -37.87
CA SER A 311 27.32 -8.49 -38.66
C SER A 311 26.63 -7.21 -39.12
N LYS A 312 25.33 -7.28 -39.38
CA LYS A 312 24.46 -6.14 -39.77
C LYS A 312 24.46 -4.99 -38.74
N TYR A 313 24.55 -5.30 -37.45
CA TYR A 313 24.46 -4.31 -36.35
C TYR A 313 25.83 -4.00 -35.73
N ARG A 314 26.91 -4.70 -36.15
CA ARG A 314 28.25 -4.58 -35.55
C ARG A 314 28.81 -3.16 -35.56
N GLN A 315 28.39 -2.31 -36.49
CA GLN A 315 28.78 -0.90 -36.54
C GLN A 315 28.35 -0.10 -35.30
N TYR A 316 27.33 -0.53 -34.55
CA TYR A 316 26.83 0.11 -33.35
C TYR A 316 27.47 -0.43 -32.05
N LEU A 317 28.35 -1.44 -32.16
CA LEU A 317 28.90 -2.17 -30.99
C LEU A 317 29.49 -1.22 -29.94
N LYS A 318 30.37 -0.28 -30.38
CA LYS A 318 31.00 0.66 -29.46
C LYS A 318 29.99 1.53 -28.76
N THR A 319 29.07 2.14 -29.50
CA THR A 319 28.03 3.04 -28.93
C THR A 319 27.16 2.33 -27.92
N TYR A 320 26.70 1.11 -28.20
CA TYR A 320 25.84 0.36 -27.27
C TYR A 320 26.61 -0.19 -26.08
N CYS A 321 27.89 -0.55 -26.25
CA CYS A 321 28.76 -0.92 -25.13
C CYS A 321 28.96 0.26 -24.18
N ASP A 322 29.35 1.42 -24.70
CA ASP A 322 29.56 2.63 -23.87
C ASP A 322 28.29 3.06 -23.15
N SER A 323 27.14 3.02 -23.83
CA SER A 323 25.83 3.32 -23.23
C SER A 323 25.46 2.30 -22.14
N LEU A 324 25.65 1.02 -22.38
CA LEU A 324 25.36 -0.03 -21.42
C LEU A 324 26.20 0.14 -20.14
N LEU A 325 27.49 0.41 -20.26
CA LEU A 325 28.37 0.66 -19.12
C LEU A 325 27.91 1.89 -18.33
N TYR A 326 27.62 2.99 -19.02
CA TYR A 326 27.14 4.23 -18.37
C TYR A 326 25.85 3.98 -17.52
N TYR A 327 24.85 3.30 -18.09
CA TYR A 327 23.61 3.03 -17.36
C TYR A 327 23.77 1.97 -16.29
N ASN A 328 24.63 0.98 -16.48
CA ASN A 328 24.98 0.01 -15.44
C ASN A 328 25.65 0.67 -14.24
N ASP A 329 26.62 1.56 -14.45
CA ASP A 329 27.27 2.32 -13.37
C ASP A 329 26.28 3.23 -12.64
N SER A 330 25.34 3.84 -13.38
CA SER A 330 24.27 4.66 -12.80
C SER A 330 23.36 3.85 -11.89
N ILE A 331 23.00 2.61 -12.27
CA ILE A 331 22.17 1.70 -11.46
C ILE A 331 22.94 1.27 -10.21
N ILE A 332 24.22 0.87 -10.35
CA ILE A 332 25.04 0.48 -9.19
C ILE A 332 25.13 1.62 -8.17
N ALA A 333 25.26 2.86 -8.61
CA ALA A 333 25.30 4.01 -7.72
C ALA A 333 23.95 4.23 -6.99
N LEU A 334 22.83 4.03 -7.68
CA LEU A 334 21.47 4.12 -7.10
C LEU A 334 21.18 2.98 -6.12
N ASP A 335 21.57 1.74 -6.45
CA ASP A 335 21.23 0.56 -5.67
C ASP A 335 22.07 0.42 -4.40
N LYS A 336 23.34 0.89 -4.39
CA LYS A 336 24.14 0.94 -3.16
C LYS A 336 23.47 1.73 -2.05
N GLY A 337 22.81 2.84 -2.38
CA GLY A 337 22.04 3.62 -1.41
C GLY A 337 20.83 2.86 -0.86
N LYS A 338 20.13 2.12 -1.72
CA LYS A 338 18.95 1.33 -1.34
C LYS A 338 19.30 0.11 -0.48
N GLU A 339 20.42 -0.55 -0.78
CA GLU A 339 20.88 -1.74 -0.06
C GLU A 339 21.14 -1.44 1.44
N ILE A 340 21.78 -0.31 1.76
CA ILE A 340 22.04 0.10 3.14
C ILE A 340 20.73 0.35 3.88
N ILE A 341 19.75 1.01 3.24
CA ILE A 341 18.43 1.28 3.80
C ILE A 341 17.68 -0.04 4.03
N ALA A 342 17.68 -0.95 3.06
CA ALA A 342 17.01 -2.24 3.14
C ALA A 342 17.55 -3.13 4.28
N TYR A 343 18.87 -3.13 4.50
CA TYR A 343 19.48 -3.84 5.63
C TYR A 343 19.02 -3.31 6.98
N LYS A 344 18.95 -1.99 7.13
CA LYS A 344 18.46 -1.34 8.36
C LYS A 344 16.99 -1.70 8.60
N GLU A 345 16.14 -1.53 7.59
CA GLU A 345 14.71 -1.84 7.67
C GLU A 345 14.44 -3.32 8.00
N LYS A 346 15.24 -4.24 7.44
CA LYS A 346 15.13 -5.67 7.72
C LYS A 346 15.45 -6.00 9.19
N TYR A 347 16.46 -5.35 9.74
CA TYR A 347 16.81 -5.47 11.15
C TYR A 347 15.69 -4.92 12.06
N ASP A 348 15.21 -3.72 11.76
CA ASP A 348 14.18 -3.04 12.54
C ASP A 348 12.85 -3.80 12.48
N HIS A 349 12.48 -4.35 11.32
CA HIS A 349 11.30 -5.22 11.18
C HIS A 349 11.39 -6.47 12.05
N GLN A 350 12.52 -7.17 12.02
CA GLN A 350 12.71 -8.38 12.85
C GLN A 350 12.60 -8.07 14.33
N LYS A 351 13.12 -6.91 14.76
CA LYS A 351 13.01 -6.42 16.13
C LYS A 351 11.55 -6.17 16.52
N LEU A 352 10.77 -5.46 15.69
CA LEU A 352 9.35 -5.18 15.92
C LEU A 352 8.52 -6.46 16.05
N ILE A 353 8.71 -7.43 15.16
CA ILE A 353 8.01 -8.73 15.23
C ILE A 353 8.36 -9.46 16.53
N THR A 354 9.64 -9.42 16.94
CA THR A 354 10.08 -10.09 18.18
C THR A 354 9.50 -9.42 19.42
N GLU A 355 9.35 -8.09 19.42
CA GLU A 355 8.73 -7.34 20.52
C GLU A 355 7.22 -7.59 20.61
N GLN A 356 6.52 -7.76 19.50
CA GLN A 356 5.08 -8.09 19.49
C GLN A 356 4.77 -9.54 19.92
N GLN A 357 5.74 -10.46 19.79
CA GLN A 357 5.58 -11.85 20.19
C GLN A 357 5.89 -12.08 21.68
N ARG A 358 6.38 -11.10 22.40
CA ARG A 358 6.63 -11.12 23.86
C ARG A 358 5.47 -10.57 24.66
#